data_1eaa6a61a43d5754b3d900bc202a6fb3
#
_entry.id   1eaa6a61a43d5754b3d900bc202a6fb3
#
_cell.length_a   1.000
_cell.length_b   1.000
_cell.length_c   1.000
_cell.angle_alpha   90.00
_cell.angle_beta   90.00
_cell.angle_gamma   90.00
#
_symmetry.space_group_name_H-M   'P 1'
#
loop_
_entity.id
_entity.type
_entity.pdbx_description
1 polymer ?
#
loop_
_entity_poly.entity_id
_entity_poly.type
_entity_poly.pdbx_seq_one_letter_code
_entity_poly.pdbx_strand_id
1 'polypeptide(L)'
;MNDKVILRENSANIPSTANVLIEALPYIQKLANKIIVIKFGGNAMIDDRLKNNFARDVVLLKQVGLHPVIIHGGGPQITSYLEKMGIKSEFVDGMRVTDDKSIEMIEMVLGGSINKEIVNLITSHGGRAVGLSGKDGGLIRAKKMVGEGKNKNFDFKNTGMVSSIDPSVVNPVSYTHLRAHETNSN
;
A
#
# COMPACT_ATOMS: atom_id res chain seq x y z
N MET A 1 12.45 -25.81 -35.98
CA MET A 1 13.34 -24.78 -35.47
C MET A 1 13.58 -25.09 -34.00
N ASN A 2 14.77 -25.54 -33.66
CA ASN A 2 15.09 -26.01 -32.32
C ASN A 2 15.56 -24.84 -31.46
N ASP A 3 14.73 -24.35 -30.54
CA ASP A 3 15.18 -23.45 -29.50
C ASP A 3 15.85 -24.25 -28.38
N LYS A 4 17.18 -24.39 -28.47
CA LYS A 4 18.00 -24.86 -27.35
C LYS A 4 18.08 -23.77 -26.32
N VAL A 5 17.36 -23.94 -25.21
CA VAL A 5 17.60 -23.16 -23.98
C VAL A 5 18.99 -23.53 -23.47
N ILE A 6 19.94 -22.62 -23.63
CA ILE A 6 21.30 -22.74 -23.08
C ILE A 6 21.24 -22.32 -21.61
N LEU A 7 21.13 -23.30 -20.71
CA LEU A 7 21.40 -23.10 -19.29
C LEU A 7 22.91 -22.99 -19.10
N ARG A 8 23.41 -21.78 -18.85
CA ARG A 8 24.81 -21.57 -18.45
C ARG A 8 24.96 -22.00 -16.99
N GLU A 9 25.64 -23.10 -16.77
CA GLU A 9 26.15 -23.50 -15.46
C GLU A 9 27.23 -22.50 -15.03
N ASN A 10 26.92 -21.69 -14.01
CA ASN A 10 27.93 -21.09 -13.16
C ASN A 10 27.79 -21.73 -11.76
N SER A 11 28.59 -22.75 -11.55
CA SER A 11 28.69 -23.49 -10.31
C SER A 11 29.56 -22.74 -9.30
N ALA A 12 28.91 -22.07 -8.35
CA ALA A 12 29.46 -21.82 -7.02
C ALA A 12 28.30 -21.68 -6.03
N ASN A 13 27.97 -22.74 -5.29
CA ASN A 13 27.18 -22.81 -4.05
C ASN A 13 25.92 -21.93 -3.91
N ILE A 14 25.21 -21.64 -4.98
CA ILE A 14 23.87 -21.08 -4.96
C ILE A 14 22.93 -22.28 -4.95
N PRO A 15 22.02 -22.41 -3.94
CA PRO A 15 20.97 -23.42 -4.01
C PRO A 15 20.31 -23.32 -5.38
N SER A 16 20.10 -24.44 -6.07
CA SER A 16 19.43 -24.36 -7.37
C SER A 16 18.10 -23.64 -7.18
N THR A 17 17.68 -22.79 -8.12
CA THR A 17 16.42 -22.07 -8.06
C THR A 17 15.25 -22.99 -7.71
N ALA A 18 15.30 -24.24 -8.17
CA ALA A 18 14.33 -25.28 -7.83
C ALA A 18 14.31 -25.59 -6.33
N ASN A 19 15.46 -25.69 -5.67
CA ASN A 19 15.51 -25.97 -4.23
C ASN A 19 14.91 -24.82 -3.41
N VAL A 20 15.19 -23.56 -3.78
CA VAL A 20 14.60 -22.38 -3.14
C VAL A 20 13.08 -22.40 -3.27
N LEU A 21 12.55 -22.75 -4.45
CA LEU A 21 11.11 -22.85 -4.67
C LEU A 21 10.48 -24.00 -3.87
N ILE A 22 11.15 -25.15 -3.77
CA ILE A 22 10.69 -26.29 -2.97
C ILE A 22 10.65 -25.92 -1.49
N GLU A 23 11.67 -25.23 -0.97
CA GLU A 23 11.70 -24.75 0.41
C GLU A 23 10.60 -23.69 0.68
N ALA A 24 10.27 -22.84 -0.30
CA ALA A 24 9.21 -21.85 -0.18
C ALA A 24 7.80 -22.46 -0.27
N LEU A 25 7.63 -23.62 -0.91
CA LEU A 25 6.33 -24.22 -1.22
C LEU A 25 5.40 -24.39 0.00
N PRO A 26 5.85 -24.88 1.17
CA PRO A 26 4.97 -24.98 2.35
C PRO A 26 4.42 -23.63 2.82
N TYR A 27 5.22 -22.57 2.71
CA TYR A 27 4.81 -21.21 3.06
C TYR A 27 3.78 -20.66 2.06
N ILE A 28 4.03 -20.87 0.77
CA ILE A 28 3.11 -20.48 -0.31
C ILE A 28 1.75 -21.17 -0.10
N GLN A 29 1.73 -22.48 0.13
CA GLN A 29 0.52 -23.27 0.38
C GLN A 29 -0.23 -22.79 1.63
N LYS A 30 0.50 -22.53 2.74
CA LYS A 30 -0.09 -22.06 3.99
C LYS A 30 -0.73 -20.67 3.86
N LEU A 31 -0.15 -19.81 3.03
CA LEU A 31 -0.55 -18.41 2.87
C LEU A 31 -1.47 -18.19 1.66
N ALA A 32 -1.65 -19.19 0.80
CA ALA A 32 -2.53 -19.09 -0.35
C ALA A 32 -3.93 -18.62 0.05
N ASN A 33 -4.50 -17.70 -0.73
CA ASN A 33 -5.81 -17.08 -0.51
C ASN A 33 -5.94 -16.28 0.81
N LYS A 34 -4.82 -15.98 1.50
CA LYS A 34 -4.85 -15.11 2.68
C LYS A 34 -4.69 -13.65 2.28
N ILE A 35 -5.43 -12.78 2.98
CA ILE A 35 -5.21 -11.35 2.91
C ILE A 35 -3.99 -11.04 3.77
N ILE A 36 -3.03 -10.32 3.20
CA ILE A 36 -1.86 -9.81 3.92
C ILE A 36 -1.86 -8.28 3.88
N VAL A 37 -1.85 -7.66 5.05
CA VAL A 37 -1.77 -6.20 5.16
C VAL A 37 -0.32 -5.78 5.28
N ILE A 38 0.13 -4.91 4.38
CA ILE A 38 1.51 -4.46 4.29
C ILE A 38 1.55 -2.95 4.50
N LYS A 39 2.26 -2.49 5.54
CA LYS A 39 2.52 -1.07 5.74
C LYS A 39 3.69 -0.63 4.87
N PHE A 40 3.43 0.33 3.97
CA PHE A 40 4.44 0.95 3.11
C PHE A 40 4.68 2.39 3.53
N GLY A 41 5.93 2.72 3.92
CA GLY A 41 6.26 4.04 4.46
C GLY A 41 7.76 4.23 4.70
N GLY A 42 8.12 5.39 5.22
CA GLY A 42 9.51 5.75 5.53
C GLY A 42 10.38 5.83 4.28
N ASN A 43 11.64 5.43 4.40
CA ASN A 43 12.63 5.50 3.33
C ASN A 43 12.24 4.68 2.08
N ALA A 44 11.46 3.62 2.25
CA ALA A 44 10.96 2.81 1.14
C ALA A 44 10.05 3.60 0.17
N MET A 45 9.46 4.70 0.63
CA MET A 45 8.63 5.59 -0.22
C MET A 45 9.42 6.73 -0.87
N ILE A 46 10.70 6.88 -0.57
CA ILE A 46 11.54 7.98 -1.06
C ILE A 46 12.55 7.47 -2.08
N ASP A 47 13.19 6.35 -1.78
CA ASP A 47 14.21 5.73 -2.64
C ASP A 47 13.54 4.95 -3.79
N ASP A 48 13.85 5.34 -5.03
CA ASP A 48 13.23 4.74 -6.22
C ASP A 48 13.58 3.26 -6.41
N ARG A 49 14.76 2.83 -5.99
CA ARG A 49 15.14 1.42 -6.02
C ARG A 49 14.31 0.60 -5.04
N LEU A 50 14.11 1.14 -3.83
CA LEU A 50 13.29 0.47 -2.81
C LEU A 50 11.82 0.44 -3.22
N LYS A 51 11.28 1.51 -3.83
CA LYS A 51 9.93 1.54 -4.40
C LYS A 51 9.74 0.45 -5.47
N ASN A 52 10.68 0.33 -6.41
CA ASN A 52 10.62 -0.67 -7.47
C ASN A 52 10.73 -2.10 -6.93
N ASN A 53 11.62 -2.36 -5.96
CA ASN A 53 11.73 -3.66 -5.32
C ASN A 53 10.42 -4.01 -4.59
N PHE A 54 9.87 -3.09 -3.82
CA PHE A 54 8.59 -3.26 -3.13
C PHE A 54 7.45 -3.63 -4.09
N ALA A 55 7.32 -2.91 -5.20
CA ALA A 55 6.26 -3.19 -6.17
C ALA A 55 6.41 -4.59 -6.79
N ARG A 56 7.63 -5.00 -7.10
CA ARG A 56 7.93 -6.33 -7.63
C ARG A 56 7.61 -7.43 -6.62
N ASP A 57 7.94 -7.19 -5.33
CA ASP A 57 7.63 -8.13 -4.26
C ASP A 57 6.11 -8.27 -4.04
N VAL A 58 5.37 -7.16 -4.08
CA VAL A 58 3.89 -7.17 -4.02
C VAL A 58 3.28 -7.95 -5.18
N VAL A 59 3.80 -7.76 -6.40
CA VAL A 59 3.35 -8.53 -7.57
C VAL A 59 3.65 -10.01 -7.39
N LEU A 60 4.84 -10.36 -6.89
CA LEU A 60 5.19 -11.76 -6.58
C LEU A 60 4.22 -12.36 -5.56
N LEU A 61 3.94 -11.67 -4.45
CA LEU A 61 2.98 -12.15 -3.44
C LEU A 61 1.61 -12.44 -4.06
N LYS A 62 1.14 -11.56 -4.96
CA LYS A 62 -0.12 -11.79 -5.68
C LYS A 62 -0.06 -13.00 -6.60
N GLN A 63 1.04 -13.20 -7.32
CA GLN A 63 1.24 -14.33 -8.25
C GLN A 63 1.28 -15.68 -7.52
N VAL A 64 1.80 -15.72 -6.30
CA VAL A 64 1.82 -16.94 -5.48
C VAL A 64 0.52 -17.15 -4.69
N GLY A 65 -0.54 -16.38 -4.99
CA GLY A 65 -1.89 -16.61 -4.49
C GLY A 65 -2.29 -15.86 -3.23
N LEU A 66 -1.47 -14.90 -2.75
CA LEU A 66 -1.88 -14.02 -1.65
C LEU A 66 -2.74 -12.85 -2.16
N HIS A 67 -3.45 -12.20 -1.22
CA HIS A 67 -4.20 -10.98 -1.48
C HIS A 67 -3.58 -9.80 -0.71
N PRO A 68 -2.54 -9.11 -1.26
CA PRO A 68 -1.90 -8.01 -0.59
C PRO A 68 -2.81 -6.78 -0.53
N VAL A 69 -2.92 -6.19 0.65
CA VAL A 69 -3.54 -4.88 0.92
C VAL A 69 -2.46 -3.95 1.44
N ILE A 70 -2.19 -2.87 0.72
CA ILE A 70 -1.12 -1.93 1.06
C ILE A 70 -1.72 -0.75 1.80
N ILE A 71 -1.16 -0.46 2.98
CA ILE A 71 -1.46 0.74 3.76
C ILE A 71 -0.26 1.66 3.66
N HIS A 72 -0.42 2.79 2.99
CA HIS A 72 0.67 3.74 2.84
C HIS A 72 0.47 5.01 3.68
N GLY A 73 1.57 5.64 4.06
CA GLY A 73 1.62 6.97 4.64
C GLY A 73 1.99 8.02 3.60
N GLY A 74 2.57 9.14 4.05
CA GLY A 74 3.00 10.23 3.16
C GLY A 74 3.46 11.48 3.90
N GLY A 75 3.82 11.36 5.20
CA GLY A 75 4.18 12.51 6.03
C GLY A 75 5.24 13.43 5.42
N PRO A 76 6.39 12.92 4.98
CA PRO A 76 7.44 13.73 4.34
C PRO A 76 6.96 14.41 3.05
N GLN A 77 6.23 13.68 2.19
CA GLN A 77 5.69 14.21 0.95
C GLN A 77 4.66 15.31 1.21
N ILE A 78 3.74 15.08 2.17
CA ILE A 78 2.76 16.10 2.59
C ILE A 78 3.48 17.37 3.05
N THR A 79 4.50 17.23 3.92
CA THR A 79 5.28 18.37 4.41
C THR A 79 5.90 19.14 3.24
N SER A 80 6.56 18.45 2.32
CA SER A 80 7.18 19.06 1.14
C SER A 80 6.18 19.81 0.26
N TYR A 81 4.99 19.23 0.03
CA TYR A 81 3.94 19.91 -0.77
C TYR A 81 3.38 21.13 -0.06
N LEU A 82 3.10 21.06 1.24
CA LEU A 82 2.62 22.19 2.03
C LEU A 82 3.65 23.35 2.05
N GLU A 83 4.93 23.04 2.22
CA GLU A 83 6.01 24.02 2.17
C GLU A 83 6.10 24.74 0.81
N LYS A 84 5.99 24.00 -0.30
CA LYS A 84 5.94 24.56 -1.66
C LYS A 84 4.75 25.52 -1.86
N MET A 85 3.67 25.30 -1.13
CA MET A 85 2.47 26.14 -1.15
C MET A 85 2.55 27.29 -0.13
N GLY A 86 3.66 27.44 0.60
CA GLY A 86 3.82 28.44 1.65
C GLY A 86 3.02 28.15 2.92
N ILE A 87 2.53 26.94 3.10
CA ILE A 87 1.75 26.51 4.27
C ILE A 87 2.71 25.85 5.27
N LYS A 88 2.82 26.42 6.46
CA LYS A 88 3.64 25.86 7.54
C LYS A 88 2.91 24.71 8.23
N SER A 89 3.61 23.61 8.40
CA SER A 89 3.12 22.47 9.17
C SER A 89 3.41 22.66 10.65
N GLU A 90 2.41 22.52 11.49
CA GLU A 90 2.52 22.51 12.95
C GLU A 90 2.29 21.09 13.45
N PHE A 91 3.07 20.66 14.45
CA PHE A 91 2.94 19.35 15.09
C PHE A 91 2.86 19.52 16.60
N VAL A 92 1.93 18.81 17.21
CA VAL A 92 1.77 18.70 18.67
C VAL A 92 1.74 17.22 19.02
N ASP A 93 2.61 16.78 19.91
CA ASP A 93 2.80 15.36 20.28
C ASP A 93 2.95 14.41 19.06
N GLY A 94 3.65 14.86 18.02
CA GLY A 94 3.86 14.09 16.80
C GLY A 94 2.65 14.05 15.84
N MET A 95 1.55 14.67 16.20
CA MET A 95 0.34 14.78 15.39
C MET A 95 0.32 16.13 14.66
N ARG A 96 -0.01 16.11 13.38
CA ARG A 96 -0.15 17.35 12.58
C ARG A 96 -1.43 18.07 12.97
N VAL A 97 -1.31 19.36 13.26
CA VAL A 97 -2.47 20.27 13.38
C VAL A 97 -2.92 20.63 11.96
N THR A 98 -4.12 20.20 11.57
CA THR A 98 -4.56 20.25 10.18
C THR A 98 -5.76 21.19 10.02
N ASP A 99 -5.52 22.39 9.48
CA ASP A 99 -6.60 23.35 9.17
C ASP A 99 -7.33 22.99 7.86
N ASP A 100 -8.36 23.80 7.52
CA ASP A 100 -9.21 23.52 6.35
C ASP A 100 -8.44 23.59 5.03
N LYS A 101 -7.45 24.48 4.91
CA LYS A 101 -6.61 24.56 3.70
C LYS A 101 -5.65 23.39 3.61
N SER A 102 -5.07 22.99 4.74
CA SER A 102 -4.13 21.88 4.81
C SER A 102 -4.82 20.55 4.51
N ILE A 103 -6.07 20.33 4.98
CA ILE A 103 -6.74 19.04 4.79
C ILE A 103 -7.02 18.74 3.32
N GLU A 104 -7.44 19.74 2.54
CA GLU A 104 -7.67 19.59 1.10
C GLU A 104 -6.38 19.19 0.38
N MET A 105 -5.26 19.85 0.71
CA MET A 105 -3.96 19.55 0.14
C MET A 105 -3.48 18.16 0.53
N ILE A 106 -3.64 17.78 1.81
CA ILE A 106 -3.27 16.46 2.32
C ILE A 106 -4.06 15.38 1.57
N GLU A 107 -5.35 15.59 1.36
CA GLU A 107 -6.18 14.66 0.60
C GLU A 107 -5.71 14.50 -0.86
N MET A 108 -5.41 15.61 -1.54
CA MET A 108 -4.86 15.59 -2.90
C MET A 108 -3.51 14.86 -2.96
N VAL A 109 -2.62 15.10 -2.02
CA VAL A 109 -1.31 14.44 -1.98
C VAL A 109 -1.44 12.96 -1.70
N LEU A 110 -2.22 12.57 -0.70
CA LEU A 110 -2.38 11.15 -0.33
C LEU A 110 -3.15 10.37 -1.39
N GLY A 111 -4.33 10.86 -1.80
CA GLY A 111 -5.24 10.13 -2.70
C GLY A 111 -4.88 10.30 -4.18
N GLY A 112 -4.46 11.49 -4.58
CA GLY A 112 -4.16 11.82 -5.98
C GLY A 112 -2.72 11.54 -6.38
N SER A 113 -1.73 11.92 -5.56
CA SER A 113 -0.32 11.76 -5.90
C SER A 113 0.22 10.40 -5.44
N ILE A 114 0.38 10.19 -4.15
CA ILE A 114 1.07 9.01 -3.59
C ILE A 114 0.32 7.72 -3.91
N ASN A 115 -0.98 7.69 -3.67
CA ASN A 115 -1.80 6.51 -3.95
C ASN A 115 -1.70 6.09 -5.41
N LYS A 116 -1.81 7.03 -6.34
CA LYS A 116 -1.75 6.75 -7.78
C LYS A 116 -0.33 6.43 -8.26
N GLU A 117 0.70 6.97 -7.63
CA GLU A 117 2.09 6.58 -7.87
C GLU A 117 2.29 5.09 -7.52
N ILE A 118 1.81 4.64 -6.36
CA ILE A 118 1.91 3.23 -5.93
C ILE A 118 1.14 2.31 -6.90
N VAL A 119 -0.09 2.69 -7.27
CA VAL A 119 -0.90 1.93 -8.25
C VAL A 119 -0.17 1.79 -9.57
N ASN A 120 0.36 2.90 -10.11
CA ASN A 120 1.11 2.90 -11.36
C ASN A 120 2.38 2.05 -11.28
N LEU A 121 3.09 2.14 -10.17
CA LEU A 121 4.31 1.37 -9.94
C LEU A 121 4.05 -0.15 -9.93
N ILE A 122 3.01 -0.60 -9.22
CA ILE A 122 2.60 -2.00 -9.23
C ILE A 122 2.17 -2.44 -10.65
N THR A 123 1.44 -1.59 -11.35
CA THR A 123 0.98 -1.88 -12.72
C THR A 123 2.14 -1.99 -13.71
N SER A 124 3.15 -1.14 -13.59
CA SER A 124 4.35 -1.19 -14.44
C SER A 124 5.17 -2.48 -14.26
N HIS A 125 5.03 -3.14 -13.11
CA HIS A 125 5.61 -4.47 -12.85
C HIS A 125 4.66 -5.64 -13.18
N GLY A 126 3.57 -5.39 -13.94
CA GLY A 126 2.64 -6.42 -14.40
C GLY A 126 1.57 -6.81 -13.37
N GLY A 127 1.45 -6.09 -12.26
CA GLY A 127 0.37 -6.26 -11.30
C GLY A 127 -0.90 -5.50 -11.71
N ARG A 128 -2.01 -5.80 -11.05
CA ARG A 128 -3.26 -5.02 -11.15
C ARG A 128 -3.60 -4.49 -9.77
N ALA A 129 -3.66 -3.18 -9.64
CA ALA A 129 -3.91 -2.51 -8.36
C ALA A 129 -5.04 -1.48 -8.49
N VAL A 130 -5.79 -1.31 -7.42
CA VAL A 130 -6.78 -0.24 -7.25
C VAL A 130 -6.40 0.54 -6.00
N GLY A 131 -6.38 1.86 -6.12
CA GLY A 131 -6.11 2.73 -4.98
C GLY A 131 -7.40 3.27 -4.40
N LEU A 132 -7.57 3.08 -3.11
CA LEU A 132 -8.68 3.57 -2.29
C LEU A 132 -8.17 4.58 -1.26
N SER A 133 -9.06 5.44 -0.80
CA SER A 133 -8.88 6.30 0.36
C SER A 133 -9.78 5.85 1.51
N GLY A 134 -9.59 6.38 2.70
CA GLY A 134 -10.48 6.10 3.84
C GLY A 134 -11.93 6.55 3.62
N LYS A 135 -12.19 7.47 2.66
CA LYS A 135 -13.53 7.97 2.31
C LYS A 135 -14.31 6.99 1.43
N ASP A 136 -13.60 6.18 0.60
CA ASP A 136 -14.24 5.30 -0.35
C ASP A 136 -15.06 4.21 0.37
N GLY A 137 -16.35 4.15 0.03
CA GLY A 137 -17.29 3.23 0.67
C GLY A 137 -17.46 3.42 2.17
N GLY A 138 -16.97 4.53 2.74
CA GLY A 138 -16.96 4.72 4.19
C GLY A 138 -15.99 3.81 4.93
N LEU A 139 -14.90 3.38 4.26
CA LEU A 139 -13.88 2.46 4.77
C LEU A 139 -13.35 2.85 6.15
N ILE A 140 -13.04 4.15 6.36
CA ILE A 140 -12.53 4.65 7.64
C ILE A 140 -13.42 5.77 8.14
N ARG A 141 -13.92 5.63 9.37
CA ARG A 141 -14.62 6.68 10.09
C ARG A 141 -13.74 7.18 11.23
N ALA A 142 -13.73 8.48 11.44
CA ALA A 142 -12.94 9.12 12.48
C ALA A 142 -13.82 10.04 13.33
N LYS A 143 -13.42 10.22 14.57
CA LYS A 143 -13.92 11.27 15.46
C LYS A 143 -12.87 12.36 15.58
N LYS A 144 -13.32 13.60 15.81
CA LYS A 144 -12.42 14.72 16.05
C LYS A 144 -11.46 14.38 17.19
N MET A 145 -10.17 14.65 16.95
CA MET A 145 -9.16 14.45 17.96
C MET A 145 -9.15 15.62 18.95
N VAL A 146 -9.09 15.30 20.22
CA VAL A 146 -8.92 16.25 21.32
C VAL A 146 -7.65 15.90 22.06
N GLY A 147 -6.87 16.90 22.40
CA GLY A 147 -5.62 16.71 23.13
C GLY A 147 -5.81 16.13 24.52
N GLU A 148 -4.84 15.36 24.97
CA GLU A 148 -4.78 14.71 26.27
C GLU A 148 -3.55 15.17 27.06
N GLY A 149 -3.50 14.87 28.35
CA GLY A 149 -2.34 15.14 29.20
C GLY A 149 -1.98 16.64 29.29
N LYS A 150 -0.74 16.99 28.92
CA LYS A 150 -0.24 18.38 28.95
C LYS A 150 -0.94 19.27 27.91
N ASN A 151 -1.45 18.69 26.83
CA ASN A 151 -2.17 19.37 25.75
C ASN A 151 -3.70 19.16 25.85
N LYS A 152 -4.20 18.95 27.06
CA LYS A 152 -5.63 18.75 27.33
C LYS A 152 -6.48 19.86 26.71
N ASN A 153 -7.50 19.46 25.96
CA ASN A 153 -8.40 20.36 25.20
C ASN A 153 -7.73 21.09 24.01
N PHE A 154 -6.51 20.73 23.59
CA PHE A 154 -5.95 21.31 22.37
C PHE A 154 -6.79 20.88 21.16
N ASP A 155 -7.11 21.84 20.29
CA ASP A 155 -7.87 21.59 19.08
C ASP A 155 -6.95 21.24 17.89
N PHE A 156 -6.89 19.97 17.55
CA PHE A 156 -6.14 19.47 16.37
C PHE A 156 -6.86 19.77 15.04
N LYS A 157 -7.96 20.53 15.06
CA LYS A 157 -8.77 20.94 13.90
C LYS A 157 -9.33 19.73 13.15
N ASN A 158 -8.86 19.48 11.91
CA ASN A 158 -9.33 18.37 11.06
C ASN A 158 -8.53 17.06 11.28
N THR A 159 -7.66 17.00 12.27
CA THR A 159 -7.03 15.72 12.65
C THR A 159 -8.01 14.90 13.46
N GLY A 160 -8.20 13.66 13.05
CA GLY A 160 -9.15 12.73 13.66
C GLY A 160 -8.49 11.47 14.19
N MET A 161 -9.16 10.85 15.13
CA MET A 161 -8.83 9.51 15.62
C MET A 161 -9.80 8.49 15.01
N VAL A 162 -9.27 7.40 14.46
CA VAL A 162 -10.09 6.34 13.85
C VAL A 162 -11.06 5.78 14.89
N SER A 163 -12.35 5.77 14.56
CA SER A 163 -13.42 5.24 15.42
C SER A 163 -13.94 3.89 14.93
N SER A 164 -13.97 3.67 13.63
CA SER A 164 -14.37 2.38 13.05
C SER A 164 -13.78 2.22 11.64
N ILE A 165 -13.63 0.97 11.24
CA ILE A 165 -13.19 0.58 9.89
C ILE A 165 -14.22 -0.41 9.36
N ASP A 166 -14.74 -0.15 8.15
CA ASP A 166 -15.59 -1.07 7.40
C ASP A 166 -14.82 -1.60 6.17
N PRO A 167 -14.27 -2.81 6.24
CA PRO A 167 -13.49 -3.38 5.15
C PRO A 167 -14.35 -3.91 3.99
N SER A 168 -15.66 -3.74 4.02
CA SER A 168 -16.58 -4.30 3.00
C SER A 168 -16.23 -3.85 1.58
N VAL A 169 -15.74 -2.62 1.40
CA VAL A 169 -15.30 -2.10 0.11
C VAL A 169 -14.03 -2.79 -0.42
N VAL A 170 -13.20 -3.35 0.46
CA VAL A 170 -11.95 -4.03 0.08
C VAL A 170 -12.24 -5.47 -0.39
N ASN A 171 -13.21 -6.13 0.21
CA ASN A 171 -13.57 -7.52 -0.10
C ASN A 171 -13.99 -7.75 -1.58
N PRO A 172 -14.89 -6.94 -2.20
CA PRO A 172 -15.23 -7.09 -3.61
C PRO A 172 -14.05 -6.92 -4.55
N VAL A 173 -13.14 -6.00 -4.25
CA VAL A 173 -11.92 -5.77 -5.05
C VAL A 173 -11.01 -7.01 -5.03
N SER A 174 -10.97 -7.73 -3.92
CA SER A 174 -10.26 -9.01 -3.81
C SER A 174 -10.96 -10.15 -4.56
N TYR A 175 -12.29 -10.14 -4.65
CA TYR A 175 -13.12 -11.19 -5.24
C TYR A 175 -13.37 -11.06 -6.75
N THR A 176 -13.27 -9.87 -7.32
CA THR A 176 -13.58 -9.66 -8.77
C THR A 176 -12.65 -10.44 -9.71
N HIS A 177 -11.55 -11.01 -9.21
CA HIS A 177 -10.68 -11.90 -9.99
C HIS A 177 -11.16 -13.37 -10.03
N LEU A 178 -12.03 -13.79 -9.11
CA LEU A 178 -12.55 -15.17 -9.06
C LEU A 178 -13.83 -15.37 -9.87
N ARG A 179 -14.63 -14.33 -10.10
CA ARG A 179 -15.91 -14.45 -10.84
C ARG A 179 -15.78 -14.43 -12.37
N ALA A 180 -14.64 -14.02 -12.92
CA ALA A 180 -14.46 -14.02 -14.38
C ALA A 180 -14.26 -15.43 -14.98
N HIS A 181 -14.04 -16.46 -14.15
CA HIS A 181 -13.85 -17.84 -14.60
C HIS A 181 -15.09 -18.74 -14.49
N GLU A 182 -16.18 -18.30 -13.84
CA GLU A 182 -17.37 -19.13 -13.65
C GLU A 182 -18.50 -18.90 -14.66
N THR A 183 -18.36 -18.01 -15.64
CA THR A 183 -19.43 -17.69 -16.60
C THR A 183 -19.25 -18.28 -18.00
N ASN A 184 -18.33 -19.23 -18.19
CA ASN A 184 -18.20 -19.96 -19.45
C ASN A 184 -18.38 -21.48 -19.28
N SER A 185 -19.52 -21.91 -18.74
CA SER A 185 -19.99 -23.30 -18.84
C SER A 185 -21.51 -23.29 -18.94
N ASN A 186 -21.99 -23.00 -20.17
CA ASN A 186 -23.23 -23.51 -20.73
C ASN A 186 -23.18 -23.38 -22.26
#